data_fdb2d8590ab13cba9a91f1baf77d8cea
#
_entry.id   fdb2d8590ab13cba9a91f1baf77d8cea
#
_cell.length_a   1.000
_cell.length_b   1.000
_cell.length_c   1.000
_cell.angle_alpha   90.00
_cell.angle_beta   90.00
_cell.angle_gamma   90.00
#
_symmetry.space_group_name_H-M   'P 1'
#
loop_
_entity.id
_entity.type
_entity.pdbx_description
1 polymer ?
#
loop_
_entity_poly.entity_id
_entity_poly.type
_entity_poly.pdbx_seq_one_letter_code
_entity_poly.pdbx_strand_id
1 'polypeptide(L)'
;SSYQATLPGLQEAGLSEAEARAIIAQTVALAKDARDKAWQSLSEDEKSKRPYPLISGDVGPYAAYLANGSEYTGDYGKISKEELKDFHRPRIAILLKQGVDLLALETIPNALEAEALVELLAEEFPQVEAYISFTIQESSSISDGTSLEAMVELVDTSKQILALGINCSSPLLFDAALEKLASLTNKYLVTYPNSGEVYDG
;
A
#
# COMPACT_ATOMS: atom_id res chain seq x y z
N SER A 1 5.24 4.65 -9.43
CA SER A 1 5.43 3.85 -8.23
C SER A 1 6.35 4.52 -7.22
N SER A 2 5.98 4.58 -5.96
CA SER A 2 6.74 5.21 -4.87
C SER A 2 6.95 4.25 -3.69
N TYR A 3 6.84 2.95 -3.92
CA TYR A 3 6.87 1.91 -2.90
C TYR A 3 8.00 2.09 -1.86
N GLN A 4 9.25 2.23 -2.30
CA GLN A 4 10.40 2.45 -1.43
C GLN A 4 10.79 3.93 -1.28
N ALA A 5 10.12 4.84 -1.99
CA ALA A 5 10.47 6.26 -1.95
C ALA A 5 9.87 6.91 -0.69
N THR A 6 10.70 7.11 0.31
CA THR A 6 10.35 7.78 1.58
C THR A 6 11.21 9.02 1.77
N LEU A 7 10.74 10.02 2.52
CA LEU A 7 11.56 11.19 2.81
C LEU A 7 12.86 10.82 3.53
N PRO A 8 12.81 10.03 4.65
CA PRO A 8 14.06 9.67 5.32
C PRO A 8 14.99 8.85 4.43
N GLY A 9 14.51 7.86 3.68
CA GLY A 9 15.38 7.05 2.82
C GLY A 9 16.04 7.85 1.71
N LEU A 10 15.34 8.80 1.09
CA LEU A 10 15.92 9.69 0.07
C LEU A 10 16.92 10.68 0.69
N GLN A 11 16.67 11.17 1.90
CA GLN A 11 17.62 12.03 2.61
C GLN A 11 18.89 11.28 3.03
N GLU A 12 18.78 10.04 3.49
CA GLU A 12 19.95 9.17 3.77
C GLU A 12 20.77 8.88 2.51
N ALA A 13 20.12 8.83 1.34
CA ALA A 13 20.79 8.75 0.05
C ALA A 13 21.45 10.07 -0.38
N GLY A 14 21.43 11.11 0.46
CA GLY A 14 22.13 12.38 0.24
C GLY A 14 21.30 13.49 -0.41
N LEU A 15 20.00 13.31 -0.58
CA LEU A 15 19.11 14.33 -1.13
C LEU A 15 18.66 15.32 -0.04
N SER A 16 18.48 16.57 -0.41
CA SER A 16 17.77 17.53 0.45
C SER A 16 16.31 17.17 0.59
N GLU A 17 15.63 17.64 1.62
CA GLU A 17 14.19 17.42 1.80
C GLU A 17 13.39 17.91 0.58
N ALA A 18 13.76 19.05 0.00
CA ALA A 18 13.09 19.59 -1.16
C ALA A 18 13.20 18.68 -2.39
N GLU A 19 14.40 18.12 -2.63
CA GLU A 19 14.65 17.17 -3.72
C GLU A 19 13.89 15.85 -3.47
N ALA A 20 13.90 15.33 -2.25
CA ALA A 20 13.17 14.12 -1.88
C ALA A 20 11.66 14.28 -2.11
N ARG A 21 11.09 15.41 -1.67
CA ARG A 21 9.68 15.75 -1.94
C ARG A 21 9.38 15.86 -3.43
N ALA A 22 10.27 16.48 -4.20
CA ALA A 22 10.10 16.61 -5.65
C ALA A 22 10.13 15.25 -6.36
N ILE A 23 11.01 14.33 -5.95
CA ILE A 23 11.09 12.97 -6.51
C ILE A 23 9.80 12.21 -6.25
N ILE A 24 9.29 12.21 -5.01
CA ILE A 24 8.01 11.54 -4.69
C ILE A 24 6.86 12.15 -5.52
N ALA A 25 6.78 13.47 -5.62
CA ALA A 25 5.79 14.14 -6.45
C ALA A 25 5.89 13.77 -7.94
N GLN A 26 7.11 13.61 -8.46
CA GLN A 26 7.36 13.25 -9.85
C GLN A 26 6.83 11.85 -10.18
N THR A 27 6.79 10.89 -9.24
CA THR A 27 6.25 9.55 -9.50
C THR A 27 4.78 9.63 -9.94
N VAL A 28 3.99 10.50 -9.30
CA VAL A 28 2.59 10.72 -9.66
C VAL A 28 2.47 11.43 -11.01
N ALA A 29 3.30 12.45 -11.26
CA ALA A 29 3.29 13.19 -12.52
C ALA A 29 3.58 12.28 -13.72
N LEU A 30 4.55 11.38 -13.58
CA LEU A 30 4.90 10.40 -14.62
C LEU A 30 3.74 9.41 -14.88
N ALA A 31 3.09 8.92 -13.83
CA ALA A 31 1.95 8.03 -13.96
C ALA A 31 0.77 8.72 -14.67
N LYS A 32 0.47 9.97 -14.30
CA LYS A 32 -0.57 10.78 -14.95
C LYS A 32 -0.27 11.02 -16.43
N ASP A 33 0.96 11.43 -16.74
CA ASP A 33 1.37 11.68 -18.13
C ASP A 33 1.24 10.41 -18.99
N ALA A 34 1.68 9.26 -18.48
CA ALA A 34 1.55 7.97 -19.18
C ALA A 34 0.08 7.59 -19.40
N ARG A 35 -0.77 7.69 -18.34
CA ARG A 35 -2.20 7.43 -18.42
C ARG A 35 -2.88 8.33 -19.46
N ASP A 36 -2.66 9.62 -19.34
CA ASP A 36 -3.36 10.61 -20.18
C ASP A 36 -2.96 10.49 -21.65
N LYS A 37 -1.68 10.25 -21.95
CA LYS A 37 -1.21 9.94 -23.30
C LYS A 37 -1.84 8.67 -23.85
N ALA A 38 -1.85 7.59 -23.06
CA ALA A 38 -2.48 6.34 -23.49
C ALA A 38 -3.99 6.52 -23.73
N TRP A 39 -4.68 7.21 -22.83
CA TRP A 39 -6.11 7.47 -22.96
C TRP A 39 -6.44 8.32 -24.18
N GLN A 40 -5.65 9.36 -24.45
CA GLN A 40 -5.83 10.24 -25.63
C GLN A 40 -5.59 9.51 -26.96
N SER A 41 -4.76 8.47 -26.98
CA SER A 41 -4.50 7.67 -28.19
C SER A 41 -5.64 6.70 -28.55
N LEU A 42 -6.59 6.46 -27.63
CA LEU A 42 -7.73 5.58 -27.87
C LEU A 42 -8.82 6.27 -28.66
N SER A 43 -9.48 5.52 -29.57
CA SER A 43 -10.71 5.93 -30.23
C SER A 43 -11.87 6.05 -29.21
N GLU A 44 -12.93 6.78 -29.57
CA GLU A 44 -14.12 6.90 -28.71
C GLU A 44 -14.81 5.54 -28.47
N ASP A 45 -14.79 4.64 -29.46
CA ASP A 45 -15.30 3.27 -29.32
C ASP A 45 -14.51 2.48 -28.26
N GLU A 46 -13.18 2.58 -28.26
CA GLU A 46 -12.32 1.92 -27.26
C GLU A 46 -12.51 2.51 -25.86
N LYS A 47 -12.65 3.83 -25.73
CA LYS A 47 -12.91 4.52 -24.46
C LYS A 47 -14.26 4.11 -23.87
N SER A 48 -15.29 3.94 -24.72
CA SER A 48 -16.64 3.56 -24.26
C SER A 48 -16.70 2.15 -23.66
N LYS A 49 -15.72 1.29 -23.96
CA LYS A 49 -15.65 -0.12 -23.53
C LYS A 49 -14.82 -0.35 -22.25
N ARG A 50 -14.26 0.70 -21.67
CA ARG A 50 -13.40 0.59 -20.47
C ARG A 50 -13.53 1.81 -19.58
N PRO A 51 -13.35 1.66 -18.26
CA PRO A 51 -13.30 2.80 -17.35
C PRO A 51 -12.03 3.64 -17.62
N TYR A 52 -12.09 4.92 -17.26
CA TYR A 52 -10.89 5.76 -17.20
C TYR A 52 -9.97 5.22 -16.10
N PRO A 53 -8.66 4.98 -16.40
CA PRO A 53 -7.76 4.39 -15.43
C PRO A 53 -7.50 5.32 -14.25
N LEU A 54 -7.57 4.78 -13.03
CA LEU A 54 -7.22 5.50 -11.81
C LEU A 54 -5.73 5.42 -11.53
N ILE A 55 -5.21 6.41 -10.82
CA ILE A 55 -3.84 6.42 -10.30
C ILE A 55 -3.89 6.24 -8.79
N SER A 56 -3.31 5.15 -8.32
CA SER A 56 -3.12 4.91 -6.90
C SER A 56 -1.79 5.49 -6.43
N GLY A 57 -1.83 6.22 -5.33
CA GLY A 57 -0.65 6.66 -4.61
C GLY A 57 -0.11 5.52 -3.75
N ASP A 58 1.08 5.07 -4.06
CA ASP A 58 1.69 3.89 -3.48
C ASP A 58 2.37 4.24 -2.14
N VAL A 59 1.94 3.56 -1.07
CA VAL A 59 2.42 3.70 0.31
C VAL A 59 2.90 2.32 0.78
N GLY A 60 4.16 2.01 0.46
CA GLY A 60 4.82 0.80 0.95
C GLY A 60 5.15 0.88 2.45
N PRO A 61 5.43 -0.26 3.11
CA PRO A 61 5.59 -0.36 4.56
C PRO A 61 6.88 0.27 5.08
N TYR A 62 6.93 0.49 6.38
CA TYR A 62 8.16 0.86 7.08
C TYR A 62 9.26 -0.18 6.89
N ALA A 63 8.90 -1.46 6.79
CA ALA A 63 9.82 -2.55 6.45
C ALA A 63 10.65 -2.29 5.19
N ALA A 64 10.03 -1.74 4.15
CA ALA A 64 10.72 -1.43 2.89
C ALA A 64 11.82 -0.36 3.06
N TYR A 65 11.63 0.56 4.00
CA TYR A 65 12.66 1.54 4.39
C TYR A 65 13.79 0.89 5.19
N LEU A 66 13.47 -0.04 6.12
CA LEU A 66 14.47 -0.76 6.91
C LEU A 66 15.39 -1.62 6.04
N ALA A 67 14.90 -2.14 4.92
CA ALA A 67 15.64 -2.95 3.94
C ALA A 67 16.41 -4.14 4.59
N ASN A 68 15.82 -4.78 5.60
CA ASN A 68 16.42 -5.85 6.41
C ASN A 68 15.60 -7.16 6.42
N GLY A 69 14.61 -7.27 5.52
CA GLY A 69 13.71 -8.43 5.45
C GLY A 69 12.49 -8.36 6.36
N SER A 70 12.26 -7.23 7.02
CA SER A 70 11.09 -7.02 7.89
C SER A 70 9.76 -7.13 7.13
N GLU A 71 9.75 -6.98 5.79
CA GLU A 71 8.56 -7.23 4.97
C GLU A 71 8.05 -8.67 5.11
N TYR A 72 8.92 -9.60 5.49
CA TYR A 72 8.58 -11.01 5.63
C TYR A 72 8.33 -11.44 7.08
N THR A 73 8.80 -10.66 8.05
CA THR A 73 8.68 -11.00 9.48
C THR A 73 7.76 -10.10 10.25
N GLY A 74 7.51 -8.89 9.76
CA GLY A 74 6.78 -7.84 10.48
C GLY A 74 7.47 -7.34 11.74
N ASP A 75 8.74 -7.74 11.98
CA ASP A 75 9.48 -7.30 13.17
C ASP A 75 10.16 -5.94 12.92
N TYR A 76 9.65 -4.92 13.57
CA TYR A 76 10.16 -3.54 13.53
C TYR A 76 10.95 -3.15 14.80
N GLY A 77 11.17 -4.09 15.71
CA GLY A 77 11.77 -3.81 16.99
C GLY A 77 10.86 -2.90 17.85
N LYS A 78 11.46 -1.88 18.44
CA LYS A 78 10.72 -0.93 19.31
C LYS A 78 10.38 0.33 18.53
N ILE A 79 9.25 0.34 17.87
CA ILE A 79 8.68 1.52 17.23
C ILE A 79 7.27 1.75 17.79
N SER A 80 6.90 3.00 17.99
CA SER A 80 5.57 3.38 18.41
C SER A 80 4.63 3.63 17.23
N LYS A 81 3.33 3.58 17.48
CA LYS A 81 2.32 3.92 16.48
C LYS A 81 2.48 5.35 15.96
N GLU A 82 2.81 6.30 16.85
CA GLU A 82 3.02 7.69 16.45
C GLU A 82 4.24 7.87 15.53
N GLU A 83 5.35 7.16 15.79
CA GLU A 83 6.51 7.18 14.91
C GLU A 83 6.16 6.60 13.51
N LEU A 84 5.31 5.58 13.43
CA LEU A 84 4.81 5.06 12.17
C LEU A 84 3.90 6.08 11.45
N LYS A 85 3.00 6.77 12.17
CA LYS A 85 2.20 7.87 11.59
C LYS A 85 3.10 8.97 11.05
N ASP A 86 4.10 9.41 11.82
CA ASP A 86 5.06 10.44 11.41
C ASP A 86 5.87 10.05 10.17
N PHE A 87 6.23 8.79 10.06
CA PHE A 87 6.91 8.24 8.90
C PHE A 87 6.06 8.31 7.62
N HIS A 88 4.78 7.94 7.70
CA HIS A 88 3.89 7.87 6.54
C HIS A 88 3.29 9.22 6.14
N ARG A 89 2.99 10.08 7.11
CA ARG A 89 2.30 11.37 6.91
C ARG A 89 2.84 12.22 5.77
N PRO A 90 4.17 12.52 5.70
CA PRO A 90 4.69 13.39 4.67
C PRO A 90 4.57 12.81 3.27
N ARG A 91 4.74 11.48 3.09
CA ARG A 91 4.58 10.81 1.81
C ARG A 91 3.13 10.86 1.35
N ILE A 92 2.19 10.50 2.22
CA ILE A 92 0.76 10.56 1.95
C ILE A 92 0.35 11.97 1.53
N ALA A 93 0.77 13.00 2.28
CA ALA A 93 0.47 14.39 1.96
C ALA A 93 1.00 14.82 0.58
N ILE A 94 2.20 14.36 0.18
CA ILE A 94 2.76 14.64 -1.14
C ILE A 94 1.92 13.97 -2.23
N LEU A 95 1.61 12.68 -2.09
CA LEU A 95 0.84 11.91 -3.07
C LEU A 95 -0.55 12.55 -3.29
N LEU A 96 -1.24 12.89 -2.22
CA LEU A 96 -2.57 13.54 -2.27
C LEU A 96 -2.50 14.94 -2.90
N LYS A 97 -1.48 15.73 -2.58
CA LYS A 97 -1.24 17.03 -3.20
C LYS A 97 -1.03 16.93 -4.71
N GLN A 98 -0.45 15.83 -5.20
CA GLN A 98 -0.31 15.56 -6.62
C GLN A 98 -1.60 15.04 -7.27
N GLY A 99 -2.66 14.80 -6.49
CA GLY A 99 -3.97 14.40 -6.96
C GLY A 99 -4.00 12.98 -7.49
N VAL A 100 -3.51 12.02 -6.70
CA VAL A 100 -3.83 10.60 -6.87
C VAL A 100 -5.31 10.37 -6.63
N ASP A 101 -5.89 9.37 -7.27
CA ASP A 101 -7.32 9.07 -7.16
C ASP A 101 -7.66 8.31 -5.86
N LEU A 102 -6.73 7.48 -5.39
CA LEU A 102 -6.80 6.72 -4.12
C LEU A 102 -5.40 6.40 -3.62
N LEU A 103 -5.29 5.81 -2.43
CA LEU A 103 -4.03 5.28 -1.90
C LEU A 103 -3.98 3.75 -1.97
N ALA A 104 -2.81 3.21 -2.25
CA ALA A 104 -2.46 1.81 -2.06
C ALA A 104 -1.58 1.70 -0.80
N LEU A 105 -2.15 1.24 0.31
CA LEU A 105 -1.41 0.88 1.52
C LEU A 105 -1.01 -0.59 1.33
N GLU A 106 0.14 -0.83 0.71
CA GLU A 106 0.43 -2.17 0.21
C GLU A 106 1.63 -2.83 0.88
N THR A 107 1.59 -4.16 0.92
CA THR A 107 2.68 -4.99 1.45
C THR A 107 2.91 -4.78 2.95
N ILE A 108 1.84 -4.49 3.70
CA ILE A 108 1.92 -4.22 5.14
C ILE A 108 2.10 -5.53 5.91
N PRO A 109 3.23 -5.72 6.61
CA PRO A 109 3.53 -6.98 7.30
C PRO A 109 3.18 -6.96 8.79
N ASN A 110 2.80 -5.78 9.34
CA ASN A 110 2.73 -5.52 10.76
C ASN A 110 1.41 -4.85 11.15
N ALA A 111 0.75 -5.39 12.18
CA ALA A 111 -0.56 -4.91 12.63
C ALA A 111 -0.52 -3.50 13.22
N LEU A 112 0.53 -3.13 13.97
CA LEU A 112 0.67 -1.79 14.53
C LEU A 112 0.79 -0.73 13.42
N GLU A 113 1.47 -1.07 12.31
CA GLU A 113 1.54 -0.20 11.13
C GLU A 113 0.19 -0.07 10.44
N ALA A 114 -0.55 -1.17 10.30
CA ALA A 114 -1.91 -1.12 9.76
C ALA A 114 -2.82 -0.22 10.61
N GLU A 115 -2.78 -0.35 11.94
CA GLU A 115 -3.48 0.54 12.86
C GLU A 115 -3.07 2.01 12.66
N ALA A 116 -1.75 2.28 12.62
CA ALA A 116 -1.23 3.64 12.43
C ALA A 116 -1.74 4.27 11.13
N LEU A 117 -1.76 3.52 10.03
CA LEU A 117 -2.23 3.98 8.74
C LEU A 117 -3.75 4.25 8.74
N VAL A 118 -4.55 3.34 9.28
CA VAL A 118 -6.02 3.52 9.38
C VAL A 118 -6.37 4.74 10.21
N GLU A 119 -5.73 4.91 11.38
CA GLU A 119 -5.93 6.06 12.25
C GLU A 119 -5.46 7.36 11.57
N LEU A 120 -4.27 7.37 10.96
CA LEU A 120 -3.72 8.54 10.26
C LEU A 120 -4.66 9.03 9.16
N LEU A 121 -5.24 8.12 8.36
CA LEU A 121 -6.19 8.49 7.32
C LEU A 121 -7.47 9.10 7.93
N ALA A 122 -7.99 8.51 9.00
CA ALA A 122 -9.20 9.00 9.65
C ALA A 122 -9.01 10.39 10.28
N GLU A 123 -7.87 10.63 10.90
CA GLU A 123 -7.57 11.86 11.65
C GLU A 123 -7.17 13.03 10.74
N GLU A 124 -6.33 12.78 9.73
CA GLU A 124 -5.69 13.86 8.98
C GLU A 124 -6.11 13.93 7.50
N PHE A 125 -6.59 12.83 6.93
CA PHE A 125 -6.96 12.73 5.52
C PHE A 125 -8.38 12.16 5.31
N PRO A 126 -9.42 12.70 5.96
CA PRO A 126 -10.74 12.06 6.06
C PRO A 126 -11.48 11.90 4.72
N GLN A 127 -11.02 12.54 3.65
CA GLN A 127 -11.66 12.49 2.32
C GLN A 127 -11.00 11.49 1.37
N VAL A 128 -9.89 10.84 1.79
CA VAL A 128 -9.17 9.94 0.92
C VAL A 128 -9.75 8.52 0.98
N GLU A 129 -9.83 7.88 -0.16
CA GLU A 129 -10.12 6.44 -0.27
C GLU A 129 -8.83 5.65 -0.47
N ALA A 130 -8.80 4.42 0.05
CA ALA A 130 -7.64 3.56 -0.04
C ALA A 130 -8.04 2.09 -0.15
N TYR A 131 -7.09 1.26 -0.57
CA TYR A 131 -7.10 -0.16 -0.23
C TYR A 131 -5.89 -0.50 0.63
N ILE A 132 -5.97 -1.60 1.37
CA ILE A 132 -4.84 -2.13 2.15
C ILE A 132 -4.57 -3.57 1.76
N SER A 133 -3.29 -3.92 1.59
CA SER A 133 -2.89 -5.30 1.35
C SER A 133 -1.71 -5.70 2.24
N PHE A 134 -1.75 -6.94 2.67
CA PHE A 134 -0.85 -7.50 3.65
C PHE A 134 0.09 -8.52 3.03
N THR A 135 1.29 -8.68 3.59
CA THR A 135 2.10 -9.86 3.36
C THR A 135 1.75 -10.93 4.38
N ILE A 136 1.82 -12.20 3.95
CA ILE A 136 1.48 -13.37 4.77
C ILE A 136 2.60 -14.41 4.74
N GLN A 137 2.80 -15.11 5.85
CA GLN A 137 3.67 -16.29 5.97
C GLN A 137 2.86 -17.57 6.07
N GLU A 138 1.62 -17.45 6.51
CA GLU A 138 0.63 -18.52 6.62
C GLU A 138 -0.72 -18.02 6.08
N SER A 139 -1.58 -18.94 5.66
CA SER A 139 -2.90 -18.58 5.11
C SER A 139 -3.88 -18.00 6.12
N SER A 140 -3.52 -17.94 7.39
CA SER A 140 -4.37 -17.48 8.49
C SER A 140 -3.92 -16.17 9.15
N SER A 141 -2.71 -15.68 8.85
CA SER A 141 -2.12 -14.52 9.54
C SER A 141 -1.23 -13.69 8.61
N ILE A 142 -1.08 -12.41 8.93
CA ILE A 142 -0.09 -11.54 8.31
C ILE A 142 1.32 -11.86 8.84
N SER A 143 2.35 -11.26 8.26
CA SER A 143 3.75 -11.64 8.50
C SER A 143 4.21 -11.52 9.96
N ASP A 144 3.63 -10.62 10.76
CA ASP A 144 3.93 -10.51 12.21
C ASP A 144 3.19 -11.54 13.09
N GLY A 145 2.39 -12.42 12.48
CA GLY A 145 1.61 -13.45 13.16
C GLY A 145 0.20 -13.01 13.58
N THR A 146 -0.17 -11.75 13.36
CA THR A 146 -1.54 -11.27 13.65
C THR A 146 -2.54 -11.92 12.71
N SER A 147 -3.66 -12.38 13.23
CA SER A 147 -4.66 -13.13 12.44
C SER A 147 -5.34 -12.25 11.38
N LEU A 148 -5.76 -12.86 10.27
CA LEU A 148 -6.54 -12.17 9.24
C LEU A 148 -7.89 -11.68 9.80
N GLU A 149 -8.48 -12.36 10.78
CA GLU A 149 -9.69 -11.89 11.48
C GLU A 149 -9.45 -10.53 12.14
N ALA A 150 -8.36 -10.38 12.89
CA ALA A 150 -8.03 -9.12 13.56
C ALA A 150 -7.79 -7.99 12.55
N MET A 151 -7.17 -8.30 11.40
CA MET A 151 -6.98 -7.31 10.35
C MET A 151 -8.29 -6.90 9.69
N VAL A 152 -9.20 -7.85 9.48
CA VAL A 152 -10.56 -7.54 8.97
C VAL A 152 -11.32 -6.67 9.97
N GLU A 153 -11.30 -7.01 11.27
CA GLU A 153 -11.94 -6.21 12.31
C GLU A 153 -11.42 -4.77 12.32
N LEU A 154 -10.10 -4.58 12.22
CA LEU A 154 -9.49 -3.25 12.11
C LEU A 154 -9.98 -2.49 10.88
N VAL A 155 -9.89 -3.12 9.71
CA VAL A 155 -10.20 -2.49 8.42
C VAL A 155 -11.69 -2.19 8.28
N ASP A 156 -12.57 -3.02 8.82
CA ASP A 156 -14.02 -2.82 8.75
C ASP A 156 -14.50 -1.62 9.60
N THR A 157 -13.70 -1.13 10.55
CA THR A 157 -13.97 0.13 11.25
C THR A 157 -13.85 1.35 10.33
N SER A 158 -13.06 1.25 9.26
CA SER A 158 -12.77 2.35 8.34
C SER A 158 -13.70 2.34 7.12
N LYS A 159 -14.38 3.46 6.89
CA LYS A 159 -15.13 3.68 5.65
C LYS A 159 -14.24 4.07 4.47
N GLN A 160 -13.03 4.52 4.75
CA GLN A 160 -12.06 4.97 3.74
C GLN A 160 -11.35 3.79 3.05
N ILE A 161 -11.20 2.67 3.75
CA ILE A 161 -10.61 1.46 3.18
C ILE A 161 -11.70 0.70 2.41
N LEU A 162 -11.67 0.79 1.08
CA LEU A 162 -12.66 0.19 0.19
C LEU A 162 -12.42 -1.29 -0.09
N ALA A 163 -11.17 -1.70 -0.04
CA ALA A 163 -10.75 -3.08 -0.28
C ALA A 163 -9.60 -3.47 0.65
N LEU A 164 -9.51 -4.75 0.96
CA LEU A 164 -8.38 -5.33 1.67
C LEU A 164 -7.93 -6.62 0.97
N GLY A 165 -6.71 -7.07 1.27
CA GLY A 165 -6.25 -8.32 0.69
C GLY A 165 -4.81 -8.67 1.01
N ILE A 166 -4.21 -9.44 0.12
CA ILE A 166 -2.86 -9.98 0.28
C ILE A 166 -2.05 -9.80 -1.00
N ASN A 167 -0.77 -9.49 -0.84
CA ASN A 167 0.16 -9.33 -1.95
C ASN A 167 1.58 -9.77 -1.60
N CYS A 168 2.47 -9.79 -2.59
CA CYS A 168 3.91 -10.03 -2.42
C CYS A 168 4.27 -11.24 -1.53
N SER A 169 3.45 -12.28 -1.56
CA SER A 169 3.61 -13.52 -0.80
C SER A 169 3.55 -14.73 -1.73
N SER A 170 3.87 -15.92 -1.21
CA SER A 170 3.84 -17.15 -2.00
C SER A 170 2.43 -17.43 -2.55
N PRO A 171 2.29 -17.70 -3.86
CA PRO A 171 0.98 -18.00 -4.47
C PRO A 171 0.30 -19.22 -3.85
N LEU A 172 1.06 -20.13 -3.25
CA LEU A 172 0.53 -21.34 -2.62
C LEU A 172 -0.34 -21.07 -1.38
N LEU A 173 -0.25 -19.86 -0.80
CA LEU A 173 -1.02 -19.46 0.38
C LEU A 173 -2.33 -18.76 0.02
N PHE A 174 -2.47 -18.31 -1.23
CA PHE A 174 -3.53 -17.35 -1.62
C PHE A 174 -4.92 -17.94 -1.59
N ASP A 175 -5.13 -19.15 -2.11
CA ASP A 175 -6.47 -19.74 -2.19
C ASP A 175 -7.11 -19.81 -0.80
N ALA A 176 -6.42 -20.42 0.17
CA ALA A 176 -6.94 -20.58 1.53
C ALA A 176 -7.10 -19.22 2.26
N ALA A 177 -6.15 -18.29 2.06
CA ALA A 177 -6.23 -16.97 2.67
C ALA A 177 -7.39 -16.13 2.07
N LEU A 178 -7.61 -16.20 0.77
CA LEU A 178 -8.71 -15.49 0.10
C LEU A 178 -10.08 -16.07 0.47
N GLU A 179 -10.21 -17.41 0.56
CA GLU A 179 -11.43 -18.05 1.06
C GLU A 179 -11.75 -17.56 2.48
N LYS A 180 -10.75 -17.49 3.34
CA LYS A 180 -10.90 -16.97 4.69
C LYS A 180 -11.33 -15.49 4.68
N LEU A 181 -10.63 -14.61 3.99
CA LEU A 181 -11.00 -13.21 3.89
C LEU A 181 -12.41 -13.00 3.34
N ALA A 182 -12.79 -13.73 2.29
CA ALA A 182 -14.13 -13.66 1.70
C ALA A 182 -15.24 -14.08 2.67
N SER A 183 -14.93 -14.93 3.66
CA SER A 183 -15.89 -15.33 4.71
C SER A 183 -16.03 -14.30 5.84
N LEU A 184 -15.09 -13.39 5.99
CA LEU A 184 -14.99 -12.47 7.12
C LEU A 184 -15.49 -11.04 6.80
N THR A 185 -15.43 -10.61 5.54
CA THR A 185 -15.77 -9.23 5.16
C THR A 185 -16.63 -9.17 3.90
N ASN A 186 -17.37 -8.05 3.76
CA ASN A 186 -18.08 -7.70 2.52
C ASN A 186 -17.33 -6.66 1.68
N LYS A 187 -16.13 -6.24 2.07
CA LYS A 187 -15.29 -5.33 1.27
C LYS A 187 -14.75 -6.06 0.04
N TYR A 188 -14.37 -5.30 -0.97
CA TYR A 188 -13.68 -5.86 -2.13
C TYR A 188 -12.36 -6.49 -1.70
N LEU A 189 -11.99 -7.59 -2.37
CA LEU A 189 -10.70 -8.23 -2.15
C LEU A 189 -9.72 -7.83 -3.24
N VAL A 190 -8.47 -7.54 -2.85
CA VAL A 190 -7.37 -7.22 -3.75
C VAL A 190 -6.25 -8.23 -3.55
N THR A 191 -5.68 -8.74 -4.66
CA THR A 191 -4.64 -9.75 -4.58
C THR A 191 -3.68 -9.69 -5.76
N TYR A 192 -2.38 -9.80 -5.49
CA TYR A 192 -1.30 -9.85 -6.46
C TYR A 192 -0.09 -10.59 -5.87
N PRO A 193 -0.02 -11.92 -6.09
CA PRO A 193 1.04 -12.78 -5.54
C PRO A 193 2.39 -12.56 -6.22
N ASN A 194 3.45 -13.11 -5.63
CA ASN A 194 4.70 -13.33 -6.33
C ASN A 194 4.51 -14.36 -7.46
N SER A 195 5.45 -14.43 -8.41
CA SER A 195 5.40 -15.40 -9.52
C SER A 195 5.50 -16.87 -9.07
N GLY A 196 5.98 -17.11 -7.84
CA GLY A 196 6.21 -18.43 -7.29
C GLY A 196 7.60 -19.00 -7.60
N GLU A 197 8.44 -18.24 -8.27
CA GLU A 197 9.84 -18.62 -8.52
C GLU A 197 10.65 -18.55 -7.23
N VAL A 198 11.59 -19.50 -7.09
CA VAL A 198 12.52 -19.49 -5.97
C VAL A 198 13.60 -18.44 -6.25
N TYR A 199 13.84 -17.55 -5.30
CA TYR A 199 14.92 -16.58 -5.39
C TYR A 199 16.26 -17.32 -5.16
N ASP A 200 17.09 -17.38 -6.20
CA ASP A 200 18.48 -17.81 -6.17
C ASP A 200 19.35 -16.55 -6.06
N GLY A 201 19.60 -16.12 -4.82
CA GLY A 201 20.38 -14.92 -4.50
C GLY A 201 21.88 -15.13 -4.57
#